data_4fd3e0cbbde307b8ade309e2595033e5
#
_entry.id   4fd3e0cbbde307b8ade309e2595033e5
#
_cell.length_a   1.000
_cell.length_b   1.000
_cell.length_c   1.000
_cell.angle_alpha   90.00
_cell.angle_beta   90.00
_cell.angle_gamma   90.00
#
_symmetry.space_group_name_H-M   'P 1'
#
loop_
_entity.id
_entity.type
_entity.pdbx_description
1 polymer ?
#
loop_
_entity_poly.entity_id
_entity_poly.type
_entity_poly.pdbx_seq_one_letter_code
_entity_poly.pdbx_strand_id
1 'polypeptide(L)'
;FFFSFLVFFFFSSAAEEVKNPQKDLPIGIIGSLLVCTVLYIFVAAVLTGVLPYYTYKNTAAPVAFALQKIGITWGSAAVSVGAICGLTSVLLVMSYGSTRILFSLSRDGLLPQAFSDVHPKYGTPVKSTIIVGIIVMLLSGFVSLDRLATLTNIGTLFAFIIVSASVIVLRKRRPEYKRPFRCPWVPFVPIMSMILCCWLVVDLPVFTKKVFVIWLAIGLVIYFAYSRRHSVMNGEEEETPSPTDGN
;
A
#
# COMPACT_ATOMS: atom_id res chain seq x y z
N PHE A 1 -3.72 -7.70 -9.32
CA PHE A 1 -2.74 -7.34 -8.27
C PHE A 1 -2.98 -5.90 -7.77
N PHE A 2 -3.08 -4.92 -8.69
CA PHE A 2 -3.27 -3.51 -8.36
C PHE A 2 -4.58 -3.23 -7.59
N PHE A 3 -5.70 -3.80 -8.02
CA PHE A 3 -7.00 -3.63 -7.36
C PHE A 3 -7.03 -4.26 -5.96
N SER A 4 -6.45 -5.44 -5.79
CA SER A 4 -6.32 -6.11 -4.50
C SER A 4 -5.47 -5.30 -3.52
N PHE A 5 -4.36 -4.74 -4.01
CA PHE A 5 -3.51 -3.83 -3.23
C PHE A 5 -4.24 -2.56 -2.82
N LEU A 6 -5.01 -1.98 -3.73
CA LEU A 6 -5.81 -0.78 -3.49
C LEU A 6 -6.85 -1.01 -2.39
N VAL A 7 -7.57 -2.13 -2.47
CA VAL A 7 -8.56 -2.49 -1.45
C VAL A 7 -7.87 -2.71 -0.10
N PHE A 8 -6.73 -3.40 -0.06
CA PHE A 8 -5.94 -3.58 1.16
C PHE A 8 -5.48 -2.24 1.75
N PHE A 9 -4.96 -1.35 0.91
CA PHE A 9 -4.50 -0.02 1.31
C PHE A 9 -5.64 0.86 1.82
N PHE A 10 -6.79 0.82 1.14
CA PHE A 10 -7.99 1.55 1.56
C PHE A 10 -8.50 1.07 2.92
N PHE A 11 -8.63 -0.24 3.12
CA PHE A 11 -9.05 -0.79 4.41
C PHE A 11 -8.04 -0.50 5.52
N SER A 12 -6.75 -0.51 5.23
CA SER A 12 -5.73 -0.17 6.21
C SER A 12 -5.75 1.32 6.60
N SER A 13 -5.91 2.22 5.64
CA SER A 13 -5.97 3.66 5.90
C SER A 13 -7.31 4.12 6.49
N ALA A 14 -8.40 3.40 6.21
CA ALA A 14 -9.73 3.66 6.76
C ALA A 14 -10.00 2.93 8.08
N ALA A 15 -9.02 2.24 8.65
CA ALA A 15 -9.18 1.46 9.87
C ALA A 15 -9.71 2.28 11.07
N GLU A 16 -9.38 3.56 11.13
CA GLU A 16 -9.85 4.47 12.18
C GLU A 16 -11.35 4.84 12.03
N GLU A 17 -11.95 4.65 10.84
CA GLU A 17 -13.34 5.03 10.55
C GLU A 17 -14.32 3.85 10.59
N VAL A 18 -13.83 2.61 10.77
CA VAL A 18 -14.64 1.41 10.79
C VAL A 18 -15.32 1.21 12.15
N LYS A 19 -16.62 0.91 12.17
CA LYS A 19 -17.39 0.72 13.43
C LYS A 19 -16.86 -0.41 14.31
N ASN A 20 -16.51 -1.56 13.73
CA ASN A 20 -15.95 -2.72 14.42
C ASN A 20 -14.66 -3.20 13.74
N PRO A 21 -13.52 -2.45 13.88
CA PRO A 21 -12.31 -2.73 13.13
C PRO A 21 -11.74 -4.13 13.37
N GLN A 22 -11.94 -4.68 14.55
CA GLN A 22 -11.42 -5.99 14.92
C GLN A 22 -12.04 -7.18 14.16
N LYS A 23 -13.29 -7.06 13.69
CA LYS A 23 -13.99 -8.09 12.92
C LYS A 23 -14.07 -7.71 11.42
N ASP A 24 -14.45 -6.48 11.14
CA ASP A 24 -14.78 -6.05 9.79
C ASP A 24 -13.52 -5.91 8.91
N LEU A 25 -12.37 -5.49 9.47
CA LEU A 25 -11.13 -5.38 8.72
C LEU A 25 -10.62 -6.74 8.21
N PRO A 26 -10.46 -7.79 9.04
CA PRO A 26 -10.02 -9.08 8.53
C PRO A 26 -10.96 -9.67 7.48
N ILE A 27 -12.28 -9.57 7.70
CA ILE A 27 -13.29 -10.07 6.77
C ILE A 27 -13.23 -9.29 5.46
N GLY A 28 -13.15 -7.97 5.52
CA GLY A 28 -13.07 -7.10 4.35
C GLY A 28 -11.82 -7.36 3.53
N ILE A 29 -10.66 -7.45 4.17
CA ILE A 29 -9.37 -7.70 3.50
C ILE A 29 -9.34 -9.09 2.84
N ILE A 30 -9.67 -10.14 3.60
CA ILE A 30 -9.63 -11.52 3.07
C ILE A 30 -10.70 -11.71 2.01
N GLY A 31 -11.92 -11.22 2.23
CA GLY A 31 -13.02 -11.35 1.28
C GLY A 31 -12.73 -10.62 -0.04
N SER A 32 -12.26 -9.38 0.02
CA SER A 32 -11.89 -8.62 -1.19
C SER A 32 -10.74 -9.28 -1.96
N LEU A 33 -9.71 -9.78 -1.24
CA LEU A 33 -8.59 -10.48 -1.86
C LEU A 33 -9.07 -11.74 -2.59
N LEU A 34 -9.94 -12.52 -1.97
CA LEU A 34 -10.48 -13.74 -2.56
C LEU A 34 -11.31 -13.45 -3.81
N VAL A 35 -12.25 -12.49 -3.74
CA VAL A 35 -13.06 -12.07 -4.88
C VAL A 35 -12.19 -11.56 -6.03
N CYS A 36 -11.22 -10.69 -5.75
CA CYS A 36 -10.31 -10.18 -6.76
C CYS A 36 -9.48 -11.31 -7.39
N THR A 37 -8.96 -12.24 -6.59
CA THR A 37 -8.17 -13.37 -7.09
C THR A 37 -8.99 -14.23 -8.06
N VAL A 38 -10.24 -14.55 -7.70
CA VAL A 38 -11.13 -15.32 -8.57
C VAL A 38 -11.40 -14.58 -9.88
N LEU A 39 -11.72 -13.28 -9.81
CA LEU A 39 -11.94 -12.46 -11.00
C LEU A 39 -10.69 -12.39 -11.91
N TYR A 40 -9.50 -12.24 -11.34
CA TYR A 40 -8.25 -12.24 -12.11
C TYR A 40 -7.98 -13.57 -12.81
N ILE A 41 -8.25 -14.69 -12.14
CA ILE A 41 -8.10 -16.02 -12.75
C ILE A 41 -9.05 -16.16 -13.94
N PHE A 42 -10.32 -15.75 -13.80
CA PHE A 42 -11.28 -15.81 -14.90
C PHE A 42 -10.88 -14.91 -16.06
N VAL A 43 -10.49 -13.67 -15.81
CA VAL A 43 -10.07 -12.74 -16.87
C VAL A 43 -8.82 -13.26 -17.57
N ALA A 44 -7.82 -13.75 -16.82
CA ALA A 44 -6.61 -14.33 -17.40
C ALA A 44 -6.90 -15.56 -18.26
N ALA A 45 -7.77 -16.46 -17.80
CA ALA A 45 -8.18 -17.65 -18.54
C ALA A 45 -8.90 -17.29 -19.85
N VAL A 46 -9.81 -16.31 -19.81
CA VAL A 46 -10.51 -15.84 -21.02
C VAL A 46 -9.53 -15.20 -21.99
N LEU A 47 -8.66 -14.29 -21.53
CA LEU A 47 -7.70 -13.61 -22.40
C LEU A 47 -6.74 -14.60 -23.09
N THR A 48 -6.20 -15.55 -22.34
CA THR A 48 -5.29 -16.57 -22.90
C THR A 48 -6.00 -17.59 -23.79
N GLY A 49 -7.30 -17.80 -23.57
CA GLY A 49 -8.14 -18.64 -24.44
C GLY A 49 -8.51 -17.94 -25.76
N VAL A 50 -8.63 -16.62 -25.77
CA VAL A 50 -9.02 -15.84 -26.96
C VAL A 50 -7.83 -15.58 -27.88
N LEU A 51 -6.67 -15.20 -27.35
CA LEU A 51 -5.46 -14.90 -28.12
C LEU A 51 -4.22 -15.47 -27.43
N PRO A 52 -3.19 -15.87 -28.19
CA PRO A 52 -1.91 -16.30 -27.63
C PRO A 52 -1.25 -15.19 -26.80
N TYR A 53 -0.67 -15.55 -25.66
CA TYR A 53 -0.12 -14.60 -24.67
C TYR A 53 0.93 -13.62 -25.23
N TYR A 54 1.71 -14.05 -26.23
CA TYR A 54 2.74 -13.21 -26.84
C TYR A 54 2.15 -12.00 -27.62
N THR A 55 0.89 -12.06 -28.03
CA THR A 55 0.19 -10.98 -28.74
C THR A 55 -0.07 -9.76 -27.83
N TYR A 56 -0.07 -9.98 -26.52
CA TYR A 56 -0.31 -8.93 -25.52
C TYR A 56 0.95 -8.17 -25.09
N LYS A 57 2.14 -8.59 -25.54
CA LYS A 57 3.44 -8.11 -25.02
C LYS A 57 3.63 -6.59 -25.04
N ASN A 58 3.04 -5.88 -25.97
CA ASN A 58 3.19 -4.43 -26.12
C ASN A 58 1.85 -3.67 -26.02
N THR A 59 0.86 -4.26 -25.34
CA THR A 59 -0.49 -3.70 -25.28
C THR A 59 -0.75 -3.11 -23.90
N ALA A 60 -1.05 -1.80 -23.83
CA ALA A 60 -1.40 -1.13 -22.58
C ALA A 60 -2.79 -1.50 -22.05
N ALA A 61 -3.71 -1.96 -22.92
CA ALA A 61 -5.08 -2.32 -22.59
C ALA A 61 -5.45 -3.71 -23.15
N PRO A 62 -4.96 -4.82 -22.53
CA PRO A 62 -5.09 -6.17 -23.09
C PRO A 62 -6.53 -6.63 -23.28
N VAL A 63 -7.45 -6.28 -22.39
CA VAL A 63 -8.87 -6.67 -22.49
C VAL A 63 -9.55 -5.97 -23.67
N ALA A 64 -9.38 -4.66 -23.80
CA ALA A 64 -9.93 -3.89 -24.92
C ALA A 64 -9.36 -4.35 -26.26
N PHE A 65 -8.07 -4.65 -26.29
CA PHE A 65 -7.38 -5.20 -27.47
C PHE A 65 -7.93 -6.56 -27.89
N ALA A 66 -8.13 -7.47 -26.94
CA ALA A 66 -8.72 -8.79 -27.23
C ALA A 66 -10.11 -8.67 -27.85
N LEU A 67 -10.99 -7.82 -27.27
CA LEU A 67 -12.34 -7.58 -27.77
C LEU A 67 -12.33 -6.99 -29.17
N GLN A 68 -11.40 -6.09 -29.45
CA GLN A 68 -11.25 -5.48 -30.77
C GLN A 68 -10.80 -6.52 -31.82
N LYS A 69 -9.90 -7.43 -31.45
CA LYS A 69 -9.43 -8.50 -32.35
C LYS A 69 -10.48 -9.51 -32.71
N ILE A 70 -11.43 -9.82 -31.82
CA ILE A 70 -12.59 -10.71 -32.10
C ILE A 70 -13.78 -9.98 -32.75
N GLY A 71 -13.62 -8.68 -33.08
CA GLY A 71 -14.63 -7.93 -33.81
C GLY A 71 -15.70 -7.26 -32.94
N ILE A 72 -15.59 -7.32 -31.60
CA ILE A 72 -16.54 -6.70 -30.66
C ILE A 72 -16.07 -5.27 -30.31
N THR A 73 -16.21 -4.36 -31.24
CA THR A 73 -15.71 -2.97 -31.11
C THR A 73 -16.45 -2.17 -30.01
N TRP A 74 -17.76 -2.34 -29.89
CA TRP A 74 -18.54 -1.67 -28.85
C TRP A 74 -18.13 -2.14 -27.43
N GLY A 75 -17.82 -3.44 -27.28
CA GLY A 75 -17.33 -4.00 -26.03
C GLY A 75 -15.95 -3.44 -25.65
N SER A 76 -15.06 -3.27 -26.61
CA SER A 76 -13.76 -2.61 -26.42
C SER A 76 -13.95 -1.15 -25.93
N ALA A 77 -14.87 -0.40 -26.51
CA ALA A 77 -15.18 0.96 -26.09
C ALA A 77 -15.75 1.00 -24.66
N ALA A 78 -16.70 0.13 -24.33
CA ALA A 78 -17.31 0.03 -23.01
C ALA A 78 -16.25 -0.30 -21.92
N VAL A 79 -15.37 -1.27 -22.19
CA VAL A 79 -14.26 -1.63 -21.27
C VAL A 79 -13.29 -0.45 -21.08
N SER A 80 -12.98 0.28 -22.15
CA SER A 80 -12.10 1.45 -22.07
C SER A 80 -12.69 2.56 -21.21
N VAL A 81 -13.97 2.87 -21.37
CA VAL A 81 -14.68 3.83 -20.52
C VAL A 81 -14.72 3.36 -19.07
N GLY A 82 -15.06 2.09 -18.83
CA GLY A 82 -15.03 1.50 -17.50
C GLY A 82 -13.65 1.57 -16.84
N ALA A 83 -12.58 1.33 -17.61
CA ALA A 83 -11.21 1.45 -17.14
C ALA A 83 -10.86 2.89 -16.74
N ILE A 84 -11.25 3.89 -17.52
CA ILE A 84 -11.03 5.30 -17.20
C ILE A 84 -11.74 5.68 -15.90
N CYS A 85 -13.02 5.31 -15.75
CA CYS A 85 -13.78 5.57 -14.53
C CYS A 85 -13.17 4.87 -13.32
N GLY A 86 -12.76 3.61 -13.49
CA GLY A 86 -12.11 2.84 -12.45
C GLY A 86 -10.76 3.44 -12.01
N LEU A 87 -9.89 3.79 -12.98
CA LEU A 87 -8.60 4.43 -12.70
C LEU A 87 -8.76 5.79 -12.01
N THR A 88 -9.76 6.58 -12.39
CA THR A 88 -10.06 7.86 -11.74
C THR A 88 -10.44 7.67 -10.28
N SER A 89 -11.33 6.71 -10.00
CA SER A 89 -11.72 6.38 -8.62
C SER A 89 -10.52 5.90 -7.79
N VAL A 90 -9.67 5.05 -8.37
CA VAL A 90 -8.43 4.57 -7.75
C VAL A 90 -7.50 5.72 -7.41
N LEU A 91 -7.30 6.65 -8.35
CA LEU A 91 -6.42 7.80 -8.16
C LEU A 91 -6.89 8.69 -6.99
N LEU A 92 -8.19 8.94 -6.90
CA LEU A 92 -8.79 9.70 -5.80
C LEU A 92 -8.55 9.01 -4.44
N VAL A 93 -8.83 7.72 -4.34
CA VAL A 93 -8.66 6.95 -3.10
C VAL A 93 -7.20 6.89 -2.67
N MET A 94 -6.27 6.66 -3.61
CA MET A 94 -4.83 6.62 -3.33
C MET A 94 -4.29 7.98 -2.91
N SER A 95 -4.72 9.05 -3.56
CA SER A 95 -4.33 10.42 -3.16
C SER A 95 -4.81 10.74 -1.75
N TYR A 96 -6.05 10.39 -1.42
CA TYR A 96 -6.61 10.55 -0.09
C TYR A 96 -5.83 9.75 0.96
N GLY A 97 -5.59 8.46 0.72
CA GLY A 97 -4.81 7.62 1.64
C GLY A 97 -3.38 8.12 1.85
N SER A 98 -2.72 8.58 0.79
CA SER A 98 -1.36 9.14 0.87
C SER A 98 -1.31 10.40 1.74
N THR A 99 -2.28 11.30 1.61
CA THR A 99 -2.35 12.51 2.44
C THR A 99 -2.60 12.19 3.93
N ARG A 100 -3.40 11.17 4.21
CA ARG A 100 -3.64 10.71 5.59
C ARG A 100 -2.40 10.07 6.22
N ILE A 101 -1.64 9.30 5.47
CA ILE A 101 -0.37 8.73 5.97
C ILE A 101 0.61 9.85 6.31
N LEU A 102 0.77 10.85 5.45
CA LEU A 102 1.63 12.00 5.73
C LEU A 102 1.16 12.78 6.97
N PHE A 103 -0.15 12.98 7.11
CA PHE A 103 -0.75 13.62 8.27
C PHE A 103 -0.44 12.84 9.57
N SER A 104 -0.66 11.52 9.56
CA SER A 104 -0.38 10.66 10.72
C SER A 104 1.10 10.69 11.09
N LEU A 105 2.01 10.52 10.13
CA LEU A 105 3.45 10.58 10.36
C LEU A 105 3.90 11.93 10.94
N SER A 106 3.28 13.04 10.50
CA SER A 106 3.58 14.36 11.02
C SER A 106 3.02 14.57 12.44
N ARG A 107 1.81 14.05 12.71
CA ARG A 107 1.19 14.08 14.03
C ARG A 107 2.02 13.28 15.05
N ASP A 108 2.59 12.17 14.63
CA ASP A 108 3.44 11.30 15.47
C ASP A 108 4.88 11.87 15.63
N GLY A 109 5.15 13.07 15.11
CA GLY A 109 6.45 13.75 15.19
C GLY A 109 7.54 13.19 14.26
N LEU A 110 7.19 12.28 13.35
CA LEU A 110 8.14 11.67 12.41
C LEU A 110 8.44 12.56 11.20
N LEU A 111 7.56 13.52 10.89
CA LEU A 111 7.72 14.52 9.84
C LEU A 111 7.47 15.93 10.41
N PRO A 112 7.93 16.99 9.73
CA PRO A 112 7.66 18.38 10.16
C PRO A 112 6.17 18.65 10.33
N GLN A 113 5.80 19.41 11.36
CA GLN A 113 4.41 19.75 11.71
C GLN A 113 3.64 20.45 10.58
N ALA A 114 4.33 21.04 9.62
CA ALA A 114 3.71 21.67 8.45
C ALA A 114 2.81 20.72 7.63
N PHE A 115 3.01 19.40 7.74
CA PHE A 115 2.19 18.39 7.08
C PHE A 115 0.95 17.97 7.87
N SER A 116 0.89 18.29 9.18
CA SER A 116 -0.28 18.04 10.04
C SER A 116 -1.21 19.23 10.20
N ASP A 117 -0.89 20.39 9.59
CA ASP A 117 -1.75 21.56 9.62
C ASP A 117 -3.07 21.32 8.90
N VAL A 118 -4.18 21.31 9.64
CA VAL A 118 -5.54 21.19 9.09
C VAL A 118 -6.08 22.58 8.76
N HIS A 119 -6.59 22.78 7.54
CA HIS A 119 -7.16 24.05 7.14
C HIS A 119 -8.48 24.30 7.88
N PRO A 120 -8.67 25.47 8.58
CA PRO A 120 -9.83 25.72 9.43
C PRO A 120 -11.18 25.62 8.70
N LYS A 121 -11.22 26.00 7.42
CA LYS A 121 -12.45 26.02 6.62
C LYS A 121 -12.80 24.65 6.02
N TYR A 122 -11.82 23.85 5.62
CA TYR A 122 -12.04 22.60 4.87
C TYR A 122 -11.89 21.34 5.72
N GLY A 123 -11.34 21.44 6.94
CA GLY A 123 -11.12 20.29 7.82
C GLY A 123 -10.14 19.23 7.24
N THR A 124 -9.32 19.62 6.27
CA THR A 124 -8.39 18.70 5.56
C THR A 124 -6.96 19.27 5.54
N PRO A 125 -5.92 18.45 5.48
CA PRO A 125 -4.53 18.88 5.37
C PRO A 125 -4.21 19.33 3.94
N VAL A 126 -4.65 20.55 3.57
CA VAL A 126 -4.54 21.10 2.21
C VAL A 126 -3.08 21.17 1.73
N LYS A 127 -2.14 21.54 2.60
CA LYS A 127 -0.71 21.60 2.26
C LYS A 127 -0.19 20.22 1.81
N SER A 128 -0.48 19.19 2.58
CA SER A 128 -0.09 17.81 2.26
C SER A 128 -0.73 17.32 0.95
N THR A 129 -1.99 17.68 0.71
CA THR A 129 -2.71 17.32 -0.52
C THR A 129 -2.06 17.96 -1.75
N ILE A 130 -1.69 19.25 -1.68
CA ILE A 130 -1.04 19.97 -2.78
C ILE A 130 0.35 19.36 -3.06
N ILE A 131 1.13 19.10 -2.02
CA ILE A 131 2.48 18.51 -2.17
C ILE A 131 2.40 17.13 -2.81
N VAL A 132 1.51 16.25 -2.33
CA VAL A 132 1.29 14.93 -2.93
C VAL A 132 0.85 15.07 -4.40
N GLY A 133 -0.08 15.97 -4.69
CA GLY A 133 -0.57 16.23 -6.05
C GLY A 133 0.56 16.65 -6.98
N ILE A 134 1.42 17.57 -6.56
CA ILE A 134 2.57 18.02 -7.36
C ILE A 134 3.56 16.86 -7.60
N ILE A 135 3.88 16.08 -6.57
CA ILE A 135 4.79 14.93 -6.69
C ILE A 135 4.22 13.89 -7.68
N VAL A 136 2.94 13.55 -7.53
CA VAL A 136 2.27 12.59 -8.43
C VAL A 136 2.26 13.10 -9.87
N MET A 137 1.96 14.37 -10.08
CA MET A 137 1.95 15.01 -11.40
C MET A 137 3.34 14.95 -12.06
N LEU A 138 4.39 15.30 -11.33
CA LEU A 138 5.77 15.25 -11.82
C LEU A 138 6.20 13.82 -12.15
N LEU A 139 5.95 12.87 -11.23
CA LEU A 139 6.31 11.47 -11.44
C LEU A 139 5.57 10.86 -12.64
N SER A 140 4.27 11.13 -12.78
CA SER A 140 3.48 10.61 -13.91
C SER A 140 3.87 11.22 -15.25
N GLY A 141 4.39 12.45 -15.27
CA GLY A 141 4.84 13.13 -16.48
C GLY A 141 6.23 12.71 -16.95
N PHE A 142 7.14 12.38 -16.05
CA PHE A 142 8.55 12.12 -16.38
C PHE A 142 8.98 10.66 -16.30
N VAL A 143 8.21 9.81 -15.60
CA VAL A 143 8.57 8.41 -15.36
C VAL A 143 7.62 7.48 -16.11
N SER A 144 8.17 6.50 -16.83
CA SER A 144 7.36 5.51 -17.54
C SER A 144 6.53 4.64 -16.59
N LEU A 145 5.33 4.25 -17.04
CA LEU A 145 4.39 3.43 -16.25
C LEU A 145 5.03 2.15 -15.69
N ASP A 146 5.82 1.45 -16.51
CA ASP A 146 6.49 0.21 -16.08
C ASP A 146 7.45 0.42 -14.92
N ARG A 147 8.19 1.54 -14.93
CA ARG A 147 9.11 1.88 -13.83
C ARG A 147 8.35 2.23 -12.56
N LEU A 148 7.26 3.01 -12.67
CA LEU A 148 6.41 3.32 -11.52
C LEU A 148 5.77 2.07 -10.94
N ALA A 149 5.25 1.18 -11.79
CA ALA A 149 4.67 -0.09 -11.35
C ALA A 149 5.68 -0.97 -10.61
N THR A 150 6.91 -1.11 -11.14
CA THR A 150 7.93 -1.93 -10.47
C THR A 150 8.42 -1.32 -9.16
N LEU A 151 8.51 0.02 -9.06
CA LEU A 151 8.84 0.71 -7.81
C LEU A 151 7.73 0.56 -6.76
N THR A 152 6.47 0.62 -7.16
CA THR A 152 5.33 0.35 -6.26
C THR A 152 5.36 -1.10 -5.76
N ASN A 153 5.64 -2.05 -6.65
CA ASN A 153 5.71 -3.46 -6.28
C ASN A 153 6.81 -3.75 -5.24
N ILE A 154 8.03 -3.22 -5.41
CA ILE A 154 9.10 -3.48 -4.44
C ILE A 154 8.80 -2.86 -3.07
N GLY A 155 8.22 -1.66 -3.02
CA GLY A 155 7.80 -1.01 -1.78
C GLY A 155 6.75 -1.83 -1.03
N THR A 156 5.75 -2.34 -1.75
CA THR A 156 4.69 -3.19 -1.20
C THR A 156 5.22 -4.53 -0.68
N LEU A 157 6.06 -5.22 -1.46
CA LEU A 157 6.65 -6.48 -1.05
C LEU A 157 7.51 -6.31 0.21
N PHE A 158 8.26 -5.21 0.29
CA PHE A 158 9.05 -4.89 1.47
C PHE A 158 8.18 -4.61 2.69
N ALA A 159 7.08 -3.86 2.53
CA ALA A 159 6.12 -3.65 3.61
C ALA A 159 5.53 -4.98 4.11
N PHE A 160 5.18 -5.91 3.23
CA PHE A 160 4.68 -7.24 3.61
C PHE A 160 5.74 -8.06 4.37
N ILE A 161 7.00 -7.97 4.00
CA ILE A 161 8.10 -8.62 4.74
C ILE A 161 8.17 -8.06 6.17
N ILE A 162 8.14 -6.72 6.32
CA ILE A 162 8.22 -6.07 7.64
C ILE A 162 7.00 -6.45 8.49
N VAL A 163 5.80 -6.37 7.94
CA VAL A 163 4.55 -6.73 8.66
C VAL A 163 4.58 -8.19 9.09
N SER A 164 5.00 -9.11 8.21
CA SER A 164 5.12 -10.54 8.55
C SER A 164 6.14 -10.79 9.65
N ALA A 165 7.29 -10.11 9.61
CA ALA A 165 8.29 -10.17 10.66
C ALA A 165 7.77 -9.59 11.98
N SER A 166 7.06 -8.47 11.93
CA SER A 166 6.47 -7.81 13.09
C SER A 166 5.45 -8.71 13.80
N VAL A 167 4.64 -9.46 13.06
CA VAL A 167 3.69 -10.44 13.63
C VAL A 167 4.42 -11.50 14.45
N ILE A 168 5.56 -12.02 13.95
CA ILE A 168 6.36 -13.04 14.66
C ILE A 168 6.97 -12.44 15.94
N VAL A 169 7.60 -11.28 15.82
CA VAL A 169 8.28 -10.60 16.93
C VAL A 169 7.28 -10.21 18.02
N LEU A 170 6.16 -9.58 17.64
CA LEU A 170 5.14 -9.14 18.57
C LEU A 170 4.49 -10.32 19.31
N ARG A 171 4.36 -11.48 18.64
CA ARG A 171 3.80 -12.69 19.27
C ARG A 171 4.72 -13.27 20.33
N LYS A 172 6.05 -13.14 20.14
CA LYS A 172 7.06 -13.60 21.11
C LYS A 172 7.25 -12.61 22.26
N ARG A 173 7.31 -11.30 21.96
CA ARG A 173 7.65 -10.27 22.97
C ARG A 173 6.47 -9.82 23.81
N ARG A 174 5.25 -9.82 23.27
CA ARG A 174 4.05 -9.32 23.96
C ARG A 174 2.90 -10.33 23.85
N PRO A 175 2.97 -11.49 24.54
CA PRO A 175 1.92 -12.52 24.50
C PRO A 175 0.60 -12.04 25.13
N GLU A 176 0.66 -11.05 26.02
CA GLU A 176 -0.45 -10.53 26.83
C GLU A 176 -1.49 -9.73 26.06
N TYR A 177 -1.16 -9.21 24.88
CA TYR A 177 -2.08 -8.40 24.08
C TYR A 177 -3.29 -9.22 23.64
N LYS A 178 -4.50 -8.73 23.98
CA LYS A 178 -5.76 -9.28 23.48
C LYS A 178 -5.79 -9.19 21.94
N ARG A 179 -5.84 -10.34 21.27
CA ARG A 179 -5.86 -10.44 19.81
C ARG A 179 -7.19 -11.03 19.38
N PRO A 180 -8.14 -10.22 18.93
CA PRO A 180 -9.45 -10.71 18.46
C PRO A 180 -9.31 -11.54 17.19
N PHE A 181 -8.38 -11.17 16.30
CA PHE A 181 -8.01 -11.98 15.13
C PHE A 181 -6.65 -12.64 15.37
N ARG A 182 -6.62 -13.97 15.29
CA ARG A 182 -5.39 -14.75 15.40
C ARG A 182 -5.02 -15.29 14.04
N CYS A 183 -3.90 -14.83 13.48
CA CYS A 183 -3.35 -15.42 12.25
C CYS A 183 -3.18 -16.93 12.45
N PRO A 184 -3.76 -17.78 11.56
CA PRO A 184 -3.61 -19.21 11.67
C PRO A 184 -2.17 -19.65 11.39
N TRP A 185 -1.78 -20.79 11.96
CA TRP A 185 -0.51 -21.47 11.69
C TRP A 185 0.75 -20.59 11.82
N VAL A 186 0.79 -19.70 12.81
CA VAL A 186 2.02 -18.97 13.12
C VAL A 186 2.99 -19.90 13.86
N PRO A 187 4.28 -19.99 13.46
CA PRO A 187 5.02 -19.05 12.58
C PRO A 187 5.03 -19.40 11.09
N PHE A 188 4.41 -20.49 10.66
CA PHE A 188 4.54 -20.98 9.27
C PHE A 188 4.05 -19.97 8.21
N VAL A 189 2.83 -19.43 8.35
CA VAL A 189 2.23 -18.51 7.37
C VAL A 189 3.05 -17.21 7.22
N PRO A 190 3.47 -16.51 8.28
CA PRO A 190 4.33 -15.34 8.13
C PRO A 190 5.70 -15.65 7.52
N ILE A 191 6.33 -16.77 7.86
CA ILE A 191 7.62 -17.16 7.28
C ILE A 191 7.47 -17.44 5.78
N MET A 192 6.44 -18.19 5.38
CA MET A 192 6.17 -18.46 3.96
C MET A 192 5.90 -17.17 3.19
N SER A 193 5.12 -16.24 3.76
CA SER A 193 4.91 -14.91 3.18
C SER A 193 6.22 -14.17 2.96
N MET A 194 7.12 -14.17 3.96
CA MET A 194 8.43 -13.51 3.83
C MET A 194 9.28 -14.13 2.73
N ILE A 195 9.35 -15.48 2.66
CA ILE A 195 10.12 -16.20 1.64
C ILE A 195 9.60 -15.87 0.24
N LEU A 196 8.27 -15.94 0.03
CA LEU A 196 7.67 -15.62 -1.26
C LEU A 196 7.88 -14.15 -1.65
N CYS A 197 7.73 -13.20 -0.72
CA CYS A 197 8.00 -11.79 -0.98
C CYS A 197 9.47 -11.55 -1.33
N CYS A 198 10.42 -12.18 -0.60
CA CYS A 198 11.83 -12.08 -0.91
C CYS A 198 12.15 -12.65 -2.29
N TRP A 199 11.58 -13.78 -2.66
CA TRP A 199 11.75 -14.35 -3.99
C TRP A 199 11.28 -13.37 -5.07
N LEU A 200 10.06 -12.83 -4.93
CA LEU A 200 9.54 -11.84 -5.87
C LEU A 200 10.41 -10.57 -5.96
N VAL A 201 11.00 -10.12 -4.85
CA VAL A 201 11.95 -8.99 -4.86
C VAL A 201 13.23 -9.33 -5.65
N VAL A 202 13.71 -10.56 -5.54
CA VAL A 202 14.90 -11.01 -6.29
C VAL A 202 14.65 -11.01 -7.81
N ASP A 203 13.44 -11.32 -8.23
CA ASP A 203 13.05 -11.34 -9.66
C ASP A 203 12.86 -9.94 -10.28
N LEU A 204 12.74 -8.89 -9.47
CA LEU A 204 12.58 -7.52 -9.96
C LEU A 204 13.82 -6.98 -10.68
N PRO A 205 13.66 -6.03 -11.63
CA PRO A 205 14.76 -5.40 -12.35
C PRO A 205 15.81 -4.76 -11.41
N VAL A 206 17.07 -4.88 -11.78
CA VAL A 206 18.20 -4.33 -10.98
C VAL A 206 18.06 -2.82 -10.76
N PHE A 207 17.56 -2.10 -11.76
CA PHE A 207 17.27 -0.66 -11.66
C PHE A 207 16.32 -0.36 -10.49
N THR A 208 15.21 -1.08 -10.40
CA THR A 208 14.20 -0.91 -9.34
C THR A 208 14.79 -1.17 -7.96
N LYS A 209 15.61 -2.22 -7.81
CA LYS A 209 16.31 -2.52 -6.56
C LYS A 209 17.27 -1.40 -6.13
N LYS A 210 18.04 -0.85 -7.07
CA LYS A 210 18.96 0.27 -6.78
C LYS A 210 18.21 1.51 -6.32
N VAL A 211 17.16 1.91 -7.04
CA VAL A 211 16.34 3.07 -6.69
C VAL A 211 15.69 2.88 -5.31
N PHE A 212 15.19 1.68 -5.03
CA PHE A 212 14.58 1.36 -3.75
C PHE A 212 15.59 1.45 -2.59
N VAL A 213 16.81 0.93 -2.76
CA VAL A 213 17.86 1.03 -1.72
C VAL A 213 18.23 2.49 -1.45
N ILE A 214 18.36 3.31 -2.51
CA ILE A 214 18.63 4.75 -2.37
C ILE A 214 17.48 5.42 -1.59
N TRP A 215 16.24 5.14 -1.97
CA TRP A 215 15.05 5.67 -1.30
C TRP A 215 14.99 5.25 0.18
N LEU A 216 15.27 3.99 0.47
CA LEU A 216 15.32 3.47 1.83
C LEU A 216 16.42 4.15 2.65
N ALA A 217 17.61 4.34 2.06
CA ALA A 217 18.72 5.03 2.72
C ALA A 217 18.34 6.49 3.06
N ILE A 218 17.71 7.21 2.13
CA ILE A 218 17.21 8.57 2.37
C ILE A 218 16.20 8.56 3.53
N GLY A 219 15.25 7.63 3.53
CA GLY A 219 14.27 7.49 4.60
C GLY A 219 14.90 7.23 5.97
N LEU A 220 15.93 6.36 6.02
CA LEU A 220 16.69 6.08 7.25
C LEU A 220 17.46 7.30 7.73
N VAL A 221 18.10 8.06 6.83
CA VAL A 221 18.78 9.31 7.19
C VAL A 221 17.81 10.30 7.81
N ILE A 222 16.64 10.51 7.21
CA ILE A 222 15.59 11.38 7.75
C ILE A 222 15.14 10.87 9.12
N TYR A 223 14.95 9.58 9.27
CA TYR A 223 14.54 8.98 10.54
C TYR A 223 15.56 9.23 11.64
N PHE A 224 16.85 8.96 11.42
CA PHE A 224 17.89 9.15 12.44
C PHE A 224 18.23 10.62 12.70
N ALA A 225 18.16 11.46 11.68
CA ALA A 225 18.50 12.88 11.80
C ALA A 225 17.36 13.71 12.47
N TYR A 226 16.11 13.40 12.12
CA TYR A 226 14.96 14.20 12.55
C TYR A 226 13.97 13.40 13.43
N SER A 227 13.42 12.30 12.91
CA SER A 227 12.26 11.61 13.50
C SER A 227 12.55 11.05 14.88
N ARG A 228 13.73 10.48 15.10
CA ARG A 228 14.12 9.92 16.41
C ARG A 228 14.16 10.95 17.53
N ARG A 229 14.42 12.24 17.21
CA ARG A 229 14.52 13.31 18.23
C ARG A 229 13.16 13.97 18.50
N HIS A 230 12.21 13.86 17.57
CA HIS A 230 10.92 14.57 17.66
C HIS A 230 9.73 13.60 17.80
N SER A 231 9.98 12.29 17.95
CA SER A 231 8.92 11.29 18.10
C SER A 231 8.20 11.47 19.43
N VAL A 232 6.88 11.55 19.38
CA VAL A 232 6.00 11.67 20.56
C VAL A 232 6.16 10.47 21.50
N MET A 233 6.46 9.29 20.99
CA MET A 233 6.69 8.09 21.81
C MET A 233 7.91 8.18 22.74
N ASN A 234 8.93 8.98 22.38
CA ASN A 234 10.07 9.19 23.28
C ASN A 234 9.73 10.14 24.45
N GLY A 235 8.76 11.03 24.27
CA GLY A 235 8.28 11.92 25.35
C GLY A 235 7.44 11.21 26.40
N GLU A 236 6.68 10.19 26.02
CA GLU A 236 5.86 9.41 26.96
C GLU A 236 6.69 8.45 27.83
N GLU A 237 7.88 8.03 27.38
CA GLU A 237 8.79 7.21 28.22
C GLU A 237 9.51 8.03 29.30
N GLU A 238 9.66 9.35 29.10
CA GLU A 238 10.27 10.26 30.09
C GLU A 238 9.27 10.71 31.18
N GLU A 239 7.96 10.65 30.91
CA GLU A 239 6.90 11.05 31.88
C GLU A 239 6.37 9.91 32.75
N THR A 240 6.79 8.66 32.58
CA THR A 240 6.43 7.61 33.54
C THR A 240 7.27 7.76 34.80
N PRO A 241 6.69 8.16 35.96
CA PRO A 241 7.42 8.26 37.22
C PRO A 241 8.01 6.89 37.57
N SER A 242 9.28 6.89 37.92
CA SER A 242 9.96 5.73 38.47
C SER A 242 9.18 5.18 39.68
N PRO A 243 8.99 3.83 39.79
CA PRO A 243 8.24 3.23 40.89
C PRO A 243 8.89 3.34 42.29
N THR A 244 9.87 4.23 42.45
CA THR A 244 10.71 4.31 43.65
C THR A 244 10.43 5.48 44.59
N ASP A 245 9.44 6.37 44.29
CA ASP A 245 9.11 7.49 45.19
C ASP A 245 7.78 7.27 45.92
N GLY A 246 7.62 6.11 46.57
CA GLY A 246 6.54 5.78 47.48
C GLY A 246 7.10 5.17 48.72
N ASN A 247 7.60 5.99 49.62
CA ASN A 247 7.79 5.65 51.03
C ASN A 247 7.19 6.73 51.90
#